data_5e40c67c6facb276bd18c62fb5f39585
#
_entry.id   5e40c67c6facb276bd18c62fb5f39585
#
_cell.length_a   1.000
_cell.length_b   1.000
_cell.length_c   1.000
_cell.angle_alpha   90.00
_cell.angle_beta   90.00
_cell.angle_gamma   90.00
#
_symmetry.space_group_name_H-M   'P 1'
#
loop_
_entity.id
_entity.type
_entity.pdbx_description
1 polymer ?
#
loop_
_entity_poly.entity_id
_entity_poly.type
_entity_poly.pdbx_seq_one_letter_code
_entity_poly.pdbx_strand_id
1 'polypeptide(L)'
;MLTQNIGEYLGVFASECGRIYLPPVSRQGLAKLLRANPHHGAIAPFKRNLLLRDFLPSLGLSVQTMRCVGLDHMVFGECFLYLRENIAGQVLELEHLPAINMRCRLDGGYTMLMPHGEELEFDQDEVLHLKEYDVEQNIYGIPDYLGGLQSLLLNEAATLFRRRYYSNGAHAGYVFYTNDENLSEEDEENLKQQIAASKGVGNFRSMFVNIPGGSEKAIQIIPVGDFQAKDELEKVKNITRNDVIAAWRMNPALAGIIPENSAGFGDIEKIDRVYMNNEIRPIQQLFLQVNEVLREDRRIAFKEASAG
;
A
#
# COMPACT_ATOMS: atom_id res chain seq x y z
N MET A 1 8.54 -0.41 -10.21
CA MET A 1 8.84 1.00 -10.53
C MET A 1 7.93 1.96 -9.76
N LEU A 2 7.87 1.83 -8.45
CA LEU A 2 7.19 2.83 -7.59
C LEU A 2 8.20 3.82 -6.98
N THR A 3 9.49 3.59 -7.19
CA THR A 3 10.57 4.25 -6.45
C THR A 3 11.32 5.34 -7.21
N GLN A 4 10.98 5.56 -8.45
CA GLN A 4 11.55 6.70 -9.18
C GLN A 4 10.60 7.89 -9.03
N ASN A 5 10.96 8.75 -8.09
CA ASN A 5 10.55 10.15 -8.01
C ASN A 5 9.06 10.45 -7.78
N ILE A 6 8.53 10.09 -6.59
CA ILE A 6 7.29 10.72 -6.11
C ILE A 6 7.47 12.24 -5.94
N GLY A 7 8.71 12.71 -5.75
CA GLY A 7 9.04 14.15 -5.80
C GLY A 7 9.00 14.77 -7.20
N GLU A 8 8.81 13.96 -8.25
CA GLU A 8 8.65 14.40 -9.64
C GLU A 8 7.24 14.08 -10.16
N TYR A 9 6.23 14.08 -9.28
CA TYR A 9 4.86 14.01 -9.71
C TYR A 9 4.56 15.25 -10.59
N LEU A 10 4.44 15.01 -11.89
CA LEU A 10 4.27 16.05 -12.91
C LEU A 10 2.83 16.12 -13.45
N GLY A 11 1.87 15.63 -12.68
CA GLY A 11 0.48 15.61 -13.10
C GLY A 11 0.07 14.38 -13.91
N VAL A 12 -0.96 14.51 -14.71
CA VAL A 12 -1.55 13.40 -15.49
C VAL A 12 -1.24 13.60 -16.97
N PHE A 13 -0.75 12.53 -17.60
CA PHE A 13 -0.40 12.51 -19.03
C PHE A 13 -1.35 11.64 -19.82
N ALA A 14 -1.59 12.02 -21.09
CA ALA A 14 -2.27 11.15 -22.02
C ALA A 14 -1.40 9.92 -22.36
N SER A 15 -2.05 8.78 -22.59
CA SER A 15 -1.39 7.58 -23.12
C SER A 15 -0.85 7.82 -24.54
N GLU A 16 0.10 7.00 -24.97
CA GLU A 16 0.66 7.08 -26.34
C GLU A 16 -0.42 7.00 -27.44
N CYS A 17 -1.50 6.24 -27.21
CA CYS A 17 -2.63 6.17 -28.13
C CYS A 17 -3.54 7.41 -28.12
N GLY A 18 -3.35 8.35 -27.20
CA GLY A 18 -4.11 9.61 -27.09
C GLY A 18 -5.59 9.44 -26.73
N ARG A 19 -6.03 8.29 -26.22
CA ARG A 19 -7.45 8.04 -25.88
C ARG A 19 -7.74 8.16 -24.40
N ILE A 20 -6.80 7.79 -23.55
CA ILE A 20 -6.97 7.74 -22.09
C ILE A 20 -5.87 8.53 -21.39
N TYR A 21 -6.17 9.02 -20.20
CA TYR A 21 -5.19 9.53 -19.27
C TYR A 21 -4.54 8.38 -18.48
N LEU A 22 -3.23 8.47 -18.27
CA LEU A 22 -2.52 7.54 -17.40
C LEU A 22 -2.72 7.96 -15.93
N PRO A 23 -3.02 7.02 -15.02
CA PRO A 23 -3.07 7.35 -13.60
C PRO A 23 -1.72 7.90 -13.11
N PRO A 24 -1.70 8.95 -12.28
CA PRO A 24 -0.46 9.60 -11.83
C PRO A 24 0.43 8.65 -11.01
N VAL A 25 -0.19 7.68 -10.36
CA VAL A 25 0.50 6.64 -9.58
C VAL A 25 0.03 5.25 -10.04
N SER A 26 0.95 4.30 -10.12
CA SER A 26 0.61 2.92 -10.54
C SER A 26 -0.42 2.30 -9.60
N ARG A 27 -1.63 2.06 -10.09
CA ARG A 27 -2.72 1.43 -9.32
C ARG A 27 -2.38 0.00 -8.92
N GLN A 28 -1.70 -0.76 -9.79
CA GLN A 28 -1.20 -2.10 -9.47
C GLN A 28 -0.17 -2.05 -8.33
N GLY A 29 0.66 -1.01 -8.33
CA GLY A 29 1.62 -0.76 -7.26
C GLY A 29 0.93 -0.47 -5.93
N LEU A 30 -0.05 0.44 -5.90
CA LEU A 30 -0.82 0.76 -4.70
C LEU A 30 -1.56 -0.47 -4.16
N ALA A 31 -2.17 -1.28 -5.03
CA ALA A 31 -2.83 -2.53 -4.62
C ALA A 31 -1.85 -3.56 -4.02
N LYS A 32 -0.62 -3.66 -4.54
CA LYS A 32 0.42 -4.54 -3.98
C LYS A 32 0.88 -4.10 -2.60
N LEU A 33 0.92 -2.78 -2.33
CA LEU A 33 1.32 -2.24 -1.02
C LEU A 33 0.44 -2.74 0.12
N LEU A 34 -0.84 -3.01 -0.11
CA LEU A 34 -1.73 -3.60 0.91
C LEU A 34 -1.22 -4.93 1.47
N ARG A 35 -0.41 -5.68 0.70
CA ARG A 35 0.14 -6.97 1.11
C ARG A 35 1.62 -6.90 1.46
N ALA A 36 2.29 -5.85 1.04
CA ALA A 36 3.71 -5.64 1.30
C ALA A 36 3.99 -5.10 2.71
N ASN A 37 3.11 -4.23 3.21
CA ASN A 37 3.28 -3.61 4.52
C ASN A 37 2.11 -3.96 5.47
N PRO A 38 2.37 -4.58 6.63
CA PRO A 38 1.32 -5.04 7.54
C PRO A 38 0.49 -3.90 8.14
N HIS A 39 1.11 -2.74 8.42
CA HIS A 39 0.41 -1.59 8.99
C HIS A 39 -0.55 -0.97 7.97
N HIS A 40 -0.07 -0.74 6.77
CA HIS A 40 -0.87 -0.23 5.66
C HIS A 40 -2.03 -1.18 5.30
N GLY A 41 -1.73 -2.48 5.17
CA GLY A 41 -2.72 -3.50 4.86
C GLY A 41 -3.79 -3.69 5.95
N ALA A 42 -3.49 -3.35 7.21
CA ALA A 42 -4.44 -3.39 8.30
C ALA A 42 -5.31 -2.12 8.37
N ILE A 43 -4.71 -0.93 8.18
CA ILE A 43 -5.40 0.36 8.34
C ILE A 43 -6.44 0.59 7.24
N ALA A 44 -6.13 0.29 5.98
CA ALA A 44 -7.07 0.53 4.89
C ALA A 44 -8.42 -0.19 5.06
N PRO A 45 -8.46 -1.52 5.33
CA PRO A 45 -9.72 -2.21 5.62
C PRO A 45 -10.37 -1.74 6.93
N PHE A 46 -9.59 -1.35 7.93
CA PHE A 46 -10.12 -0.84 9.18
C PHE A 46 -10.87 0.50 8.95
N LYS A 47 -10.25 1.45 8.27
CA LYS A 47 -10.85 2.74 7.92
C LYS A 47 -12.12 2.57 7.06
N ARG A 48 -12.09 1.63 6.09
CA ARG A 48 -13.29 1.23 5.35
C ARG A 48 -14.39 0.67 6.28
N ASN A 49 -14.05 -0.15 7.27
CA ASN A 49 -15.04 -0.70 8.18
C ASN A 49 -15.68 0.39 9.06
N LEU A 50 -14.89 1.40 9.47
CA LEU A 50 -15.43 2.57 10.16
C LEU A 50 -16.37 3.38 9.25
N LEU A 51 -16.04 3.53 7.98
CA LEU A 51 -16.92 4.17 7.00
C LEU A 51 -18.29 3.50 6.91
N LEU A 52 -18.33 2.17 6.99
CA LEU A 52 -19.57 1.38 6.90
C LEU A 52 -20.30 1.24 8.23
N ARG A 53 -19.73 1.62 9.36
CA ARG A 53 -20.32 1.36 10.68
C ARG A 53 -21.75 1.88 10.83
N ASP A 54 -22.01 3.05 10.30
CA ASP A 54 -23.30 3.72 10.39
C ASP A 54 -24.06 3.74 9.05
N PHE A 55 -23.60 2.98 8.06
CA PHE A 55 -24.20 2.95 6.73
C PHE A 55 -25.58 2.29 6.73
N LEU A 56 -26.54 2.97 6.15
CA LEU A 56 -27.89 2.48 5.90
C LEU A 56 -28.03 2.21 4.39
N PRO A 57 -28.03 0.93 3.98
CA PRO A 57 -28.14 0.56 2.58
C PRO A 57 -29.54 0.84 2.04
N SER A 58 -29.63 0.93 0.73
CA SER A 58 -30.88 1.04 -0.02
C SER A 58 -30.89 0.07 -1.20
N LEU A 59 -31.97 0.06 -1.96
CA LEU A 59 -32.02 -0.65 -3.24
C LEU A 59 -31.12 0.01 -4.30
N GLY A 60 -30.70 1.26 -4.09
CA GLY A 60 -29.81 1.97 -4.98
C GLY A 60 -28.33 1.66 -4.75
N LEU A 61 -27.95 1.35 -3.51
CA LEU A 61 -26.57 1.00 -3.15
C LEU A 61 -26.51 -0.03 -2.03
N SER A 62 -26.04 -1.21 -2.36
CA SER A 62 -25.93 -2.33 -1.42
C SER A 62 -24.75 -2.16 -0.44
N VAL A 63 -24.80 -2.86 0.70
CA VAL A 63 -23.66 -2.95 1.63
C VAL A 63 -22.42 -3.49 0.92
N GLN A 64 -22.57 -4.48 0.05
CA GLN A 64 -21.45 -5.09 -0.66
C GLN A 64 -20.82 -4.09 -1.63
N THR A 65 -21.61 -3.38 -2.41
CA THR A 65 -21.12 -2.33 -3.31
C THR A 65 -20.39 -1.25 -2.52
N MET A 66 -20.98 -0.76 -1.41
CA MET A 66 -20.36 0.23 -0.53
C MET A 66 -19.02 -0.26 0.07
N ARG A 67 -18.91 -1.56 0.40
CA ARG A 67 -17.64 -2.15 0.85
C ARG A 67 -16.54 -2.10 -0.22
N CYS A 68 -16.90 -2.34 -1.47
CA CYS A 68 -15.96 -2.32 -2.60
C CYS A 68 -15.50 -0.88 -2.88
N VAL A 69 -16.44 0.04 -3.10
CA VAL A 69 -16.10 1.43 -3.41
C VAL A 69 -15.41 2.14 -2.24
N GLY A 70 -15.79 1.82 -0.99
CA GLY A 70 -15.12 2.33 0.18
C GLY A 70 -13.66 1.86 0.29
N LEU A 71 -13.36 0.62 -0.11
CA LEU A 71 -11.96 0.15 -0.14
C LEU A 71 -11.18 0.78 -1.30
N ASP A 72 -11.79 0.89 -2.48
CA ASP A 72 -11.16 1.55 -3.62
C ASP A 72 -10.81 3.01 -3.28
N HIS A 73 -11.75 3.75 -2.67
CA HIS A 73 -11.49 5.10 -2.21
C HIS A 73 -10.32 5.19 -1.22
N MET A 74 -10.25 4.28 -0.23
CA MET A 74 -9.13 4.25 0.72
C MET A 74 -7.79 3.95 0.05
N VAL A 75 -7.77 3.10 -0.98
CA VAL A 75 -6.53 2.64 -1.62
C VAL A 75 -6.07 3.55 -2.74
N PHE A 76 -7.00 4.09 -3.52
CA PHE A 76 -6.71 4.86 -4.73
C PHE A 76 -7.05 6.35 -4.63
N GLY A 77 -7.74 6.77 -3.56
CA GLY A 77 -8.27 8.14 -3.39
C GLY A 77 -9.50 8.42 -4.24
N GLU A 78 -10.06 7.40 -4.89
CA GLU A 78 -11.20 7.51 -5.78
C GLU A 78 -11.95 6.18 -5.92
N CYS A 79 -13.18 6.25 -6.38
CA CYS A 79 -13.95 5.08 -6.74
C CYS A 79 -14.92 5.39 -7.88
N PHE A 80 -15.38 4.35 -8.57
CA PHE A 80 -16.24 4.43 -9.74
C PHE A 80 -17.47 3.56 -9.55
N LEU A 81 -18.62 4.13 -9.93
CA LEU A 81 -19.93 3.48 -9.84
C LEU A 81 -20.62 3.59 -11.20
N TYR A 82 -21.05 2.47 -11.76
CA TYR A 82 -21.88 2.44 -12.95
C TYR A 82 -23.33 2.75 -12.58
N LEU A 83 -23.96 3.63 -13.34
CA LEU A 83 -25.34 4.06 -13.17
C LEU A 83 -26.27 3.12 -13.96
N ARG A 84 -26.83 2.11 -13.28
CA ARG A 84 -27.76 1.21 -13.91
C ARG A 84 -29.14 1.83 -14.02
N GLU A 85 -29.54 2.20 -15.22
CA GLU A 85 -30.79 2.88 -15.50
C GLU A 85 -31.91 1.95 -15.96
N ASN A 86 -33.15 2.40 -15.83
CA ASN A 86 -34.30 1.81 -16.47
C ASN A 86 -34.53 2.44 -17.87
N ILE A 87 -35.52 1.93 -18.61
CA ILE A 87 -35.87 2.42 -19.96
C ILE A 87 -36.25 3.90 -19.97
N ALA A 88 -36.65 4.47 -18.83
CA ALA A 88 -37.00 5.88 -18.67
C ALA A 88 -35.80 6.78 -18.26
N GLY A 89 -34.57 6.26 -18.24
CA GLY A 89 -33.37 7.01 -17.83
C GLY A 89 -33.27 7.27 -16.32
N GLN A 90 -33.97 6.47 -15.50
CA GLN A 90 -33.92 6.64 -14.06
C GLN A 90 -32.92 5.64 -13.48
N VAL A 91 -31.96 6.11 -12.67
CA VAL A 91 -30.99 5.24 -11.98
C VAL A 91 -31.68 4.37 -10.95
N LEU A 92 -31.57 3.05 -11.15
CA LEU A 92 -32.16 2.02 -10.28
C LEU A 92 -31.14 1.53 -9.24
N GLU A 93 -29.89 1.38 -9.62
CA GLU A 93 -28.86 0.78 -8.79
C GLU A 93 -27.49 1.29 -9.23
N LEU A 94 -26.57 1.37 -8.30
CA LEU A 94 -25.16 1.71 -8.53
C LEU A 94 -24.32 0.45 -8.43
N GLU A 95 -23.59 0.11 -9.49
CA GLU A 95 -22.72 -1.06 -9.55
C GLU A 95 -21.25 -0.64 -9.42
N HIS A 96 -20.47 -1.38 -8.66
CA HIS A 96 -19.05 -1.12 -8.47
C HIS A 96 -18.23 -1.40 -9.74
N LEU A 97 -17.49 -0.42 -10.21
CA LEU A 97 -16.45 -0.57 -11.22
C LEU A 97 -15.08 -0.54 -10.53
N PRO A 98 -14.28 -1.64 -10.59
CA PRO A 98 -12.99 -1.70 -9.89
C PRO A 98 -12.04 -0.59 -10.31
N ALA A 99 -11.69 0.31 -9.40
CA ALA A 99 -10.86 1.48 -9.69
C ALA A 99 -9.48 1.12 -10.29
N ILE A 100 -8.93 -0.04 -9.92
CA ILE A 100 -7.67 -0.53 -10.49
C ILE A 100 -7.71 -0.66 -12.02
N ASN A 101 -8.87 -0.97 -12.57
CA ASN A 101 -9.08 -1.19 -14.01
C ASN A 101 -9.61 0.04 -14.75
N MET A 102 -10.15 1.02 -14.03
CA MET A 102 -10.77 2.20 -14.66
C MET A 102 -9.73 3.19 -15.18
N ARG A 103 -10.03 3.83 -16.29
CA ARG A 103 -9.24 4.92 -16.89
C ARG A 103 -10.18 6.03 -17.33
N CYS A 104 -9.77 7.29 -17.09
CA CYS A 104 -10.47 8.46 -17.62
C CYS A 104 -10.04 8.67 -19.07
N ARG A 105 -11.01 8.93 -19.95
CA ARG A 105 -10.79 9.21 -21.37
C ARG A 105 -10.59 10.71 -21.59
N LEU A 106 -9.91 11.07 -22.68
CA LEU A 106 -9.70 12.46 -23.06
C LEU A 106 -11.00 13.17 -23.48
N ASP A 107 -11.99 12.42 -23.95
CA ASP A 107 -13.31 12.92 -24.33
C ASP A 107 -14.29 13.09 -23.16
N GLY A 108 -13.85 12.80 -21.93
CA GLY A 108 -14.64 12.90 -20.72
C GLY A 108 -15.31 11.60 -20.28
N GLY A 109 -15.32 10.55 -21.12
CA GLY A 109 -15.84 9.23 -20.76
C GLY A 109 -14.83 8.40 -19.96
N TYR A 110 -15.13 7.11 -19.80
CA TYR A 110 -14.34 6.17 -19.04
C TYR A 110 -14.08 4.87 -19.83
N THR A 111 -12.98 4.20 -19.50
CA THR A 111 -12.65 2.87 -20.05
C THR A 111 -12.27 1.94 -18.91
N MET A 112 -12.86 0.76 -18.86
CA MET A 112 -12.44 -0.33 -17.98
C MET A 112 -11.59 -1.34 -18.75
N LEU A 113 -10.35 -1.51 -18.30
CA LEU A 113 -9.41 -2.47 -18.86
C LEU A 113 -9.75 -3.87 -18.34
N MET A 114 -10.14 -4.77 -19.25
CA MET A 114 -10.50 -6.14 -18.93
C MET A 114 -9.29 -7.08 -19.05
N PRO A 115 -9.33 -8.27 -18.41
CA PRO A 115 -8.37 -9.32 -18.69
C PRO A 115 -8.30 -9.64 -20.21
N HIS A 116 -7.10 -9.96 -20.68
CA HIS A 116 -6.84 -10.28 -22.09
C HIS A 116 -6.86 -9.11 -23.08
N GLY A 117 -6.89 -7.85 -22.59
CA GLY A 117 -6.75 -6.67 -23.44
C GLY A 117 -8.07 -6.17 -24.02
N GLU A 118 -9.19 -6.72 -23.62
CA GLU A 118 -10.50 -6.15 -23.91
C GLU A 118 -10.73 -4.85 -23.16
N GLU A 119 -11.47 -3.92 -23.74
CA GLU A 119 -11.83 -2.63 -23.16
C GLU A 119 -13.35 -2.47 -23.18
N LEU A 120 -13.91 -2.07 -22.03
CA LEU A 120 -15.30 -1.63 -21.96
C LEU A 120 -15.31 -0.11 -21.82
N GLU A 121 -15.99 0.56 -22.74
CA GLU A 121 -16.13 2.00 -22.77
C GLU A 121 -17.46 2.42 -22.16
N PHE A 122 -17.43 3.52 -21.43
CA PHE A 122 -18.60 4.15 -20.80
C PHE A 122 -18.62 5.63 -21.16
N ASP A 123 -19.79 6.18 -21.36
CA ASP A 123 -19.99 7.61 -21.52
C ASP A 123 -19.87 8.31 -20.15
N GLN A 124 -19.70 9.63 -20.20
CA GLN A 124 -19.49 10.43 -18.99
C GLN A 124 -20.68 10.35 -18.01
N ASP A 125 -21.88 10.26 -18.50
CA ASP A 125 -23.14 10.20 -17.76
C ASP A 125 -23.49 8.78 -17.26
N GLU A 126 -22.78 7.75 -17.70
CA GLU A 126 -22.97 6.37 -17.24
C GLU A 126 -22.17 6.04 -15.96
N VAL A 127 -21.19 6.87 -15.60
CA VAL A 127 -20.29 6.58 -14.46
C VAL A 127 -20.22 7.72 -13.48
N LEU A 128 -20.57 7.46 -12.25
CA LEU A 128 -20.30 8.37 -11.14
C LEU A 128 -18.88 8.12 -10.61
N HIS A 129 -18.03 9.12 -10.77
CA HIS A 129 -16.65 9.12 -10.30
C HIS A 129 -16.51 9.97 -9.04
N LEU A 130 -16.41 9.31 -7.88
CA LEU A 130 -16.17 9.98 -6.60
C LEU A 130 -14.68 10.00 -6.31
N LYS A 131 -14.12 11.17 -6.05
CA LYS A 131 -12.69 11.37 -5.79
C LYS A 131 -12.44 12.56 -4.87
N GLU A 132 -11.32 12.52 -4.17
CA GLU A 132 -10.78 13.68 -3.48
C GLU A 132 -10.13 14.64 -4.49
N TYR A 133 -10.20 15.94 -4.17
CA TYR A 133 -9.55 16.97 -4.97
C TYR A 133 -8.02 16.91 -4.79
N ASP A 134 -7.30 16.94 -5.91
CA ASP A 134 -5.86 17.10 -5.93
C ASP A 134 -5.47 18.45 -6.54
N VAL A 135 -4.48 19.12 -5.93
CA VAL A 135 -4.08 20.49 -6.33
C VAL A 135 -3.31 20.54 -7.65
N GLU A 136 -2.75 19.41 -8.10
CA GLU A 136 -1.93 19.32 -9.31
C GLU A 136 -2.73 18.90 -10.54
N GLN A 137 -3.84 18.16 -10.31
CA GLN A 137 -4.69 17.67 -11.38
C GLN A 137 -6.10 17.35 -10.87
N ASN A 138 -7.10 17.35 -11.75
CA ASN A 138 -8.49 17.07 -11.41
C ASN A 138 -9.08 15.85 -12.14
N ILE A 139 -8.24 15.01 -12.75
CA ILE A 139 -8.69 13.85 -13.54
C ILE A 139 -8.88 12.65 -12.64
N TYR A 140 -7.87 12.35 -11.80
CA TYR A 140 -7.87 11.21 -10.87
C TYR A 140 -7.84 11.66 -9.41
N GLY A 141 -8.38 10.84 -8.52
CA GLY A 141 -8.15 10.97 -7.10
C GLY A 141 -6.75 10.50 -6.70
N ILE A 142 -6.27 11.03 -5.59
CA ILE A 142 -4.97 10.66 -4.99
C ILE A 142 -5.23 10.17 -3.56
N PRO A 143 -4.67 9.01 -3.16
CA PRO A 143 -4.89 8.51 -1.81
C PRO A 143 -4.17 9.36 -0.77
N ASP A 144 -4.84 9.65 0.34
CA ASP A 144 -4.33 10.47 1.45
C ASP A 144 -2.96 10.04 1.97
N TYR A 145 -2.71 8.74 2.01
CA TYR A 145 -1.47 8.17 2.55
C TYR A 145 -0.25 8.31 1.64
N LEU A 146 -0.40 8.89 0.45
CA LEU A 146 0.68 8.92 -0.56
C LEU A 146 1.95 9.61 -0.03
N GLY A 147 1.80 10.64 0.80
CA GLY A 147 2.94 11.31 1.45
C GLY A 147 3.81 10.39 2.34
N GLY A 148 3.24 9.28 2.82
CA GLY A 148 3.94 8.27 3.62
C GLY A 148 4.53 7.12 2.80
N LEU A 149 4.48 7.16 1.47
CA LEU A 149 4.86 6.03 0.63
C LEU A 149 6.32 5.61 0.81
N GLN A 150 7.25 6.55 0.99
CA GLN A 150 8.66 6.24 1.24
C GLN A 150 8.85 5.47 2.56
N SER A 151 8.15 5.86 3.61
CA SER A 151 8.17 5.14 4.91
C SER A 151 7.52 3.76 4.81
N LEU A 152 6.47 3.60 3.98
CA LEU A 152 5.88 2.30 3.67
C LEU A 152 6.89 1.35 3.03
N LEU A 153 7.58 1.81 1.99
CA LEU A 153 8.59 1.03 1.26
C LEU A 153 9.83 0.74 2.13
N LEU A 154 10.27 1.70 2.93
CA LEU A 154 11.39 1.52 3.85
C LEU A 154 11.06 0.49 4.93
N ASN A 155 9.85 0.50 5.49
CA ASN A 155 9.38 -0.48 6.46
C ASN A 155 9.33 -1.90 5.88
N GLU A 156 8.88 -2.03 4.63
CA GLU A 156 8.92 -3.30 3.88
C GLU A 156 10.37 -3.76 3.69
N ALA A 157 11.25 -2.89 3.17
CA ALA A 157 12.65 -3.21 2.92
C ALA A 157 13.37 -3.66 4.21
N ALA A 158 13.13 -3.00 5.35
CA ALA A 158 13.65 -3.39 6.65
C ALA A 158 13.12 -4.77 7.09
N THR A 159 11.86 -5.09 6.79
CA THR A 159 11.27 -6.40 7.07
C THR A 159 11.90 -7.49 6.20
N LEU A 160 12.10 -7.24 4.90
CA LEU A 160 12.74 -8.17 3.98
C LEU A 160 14.20 -8.38 4.34
N PHE A 161 14.93 -7.33 4.68
CA PHE A 161 16.31 -7.45 5.17
C PHE A 161 16.37 -8.33 6.41
N ARG A 162 15.55 -8.05 7.43
CA ARG A 162 15.50 -8.85 8.67
C ARG A 162 15.17 -10.31 8.39
N ARG A 163 14.22 -10.60 7.52
CA ARG A 163 13.86 -11.96 7.12
C ARG A 163 15.05 -12.68 6.48
N ARG A 164 15.76 -12.02 5.54
CA ARG A 164 16.94 -12.59 4.90
C ARG A 164 18.07 -12.82 5.90
N TYR A 165 18.31 -11.87 6.79
CA TYR A 165 19.31 -11.97 7.84
C TYR A 165 19.10 -13.23 8.69
N TYR A 166 17.89 -13.44 9.21
CA TYR A 166 17.59 -14.63 9.99
C TYR A 166 17.58 -15.93 9.18
N SER A 167 17.13 -15.89 7.92
CA SER A 167 17.18 -17.06 7.03
C SER A 167 18.60 -17.52 6.73
N ASN A 168 19.59 -16.61 6.82
CA ASN A 168 21.01 -16.90 6.62
C ASN A 168 21.78 -17.16 7.93
N GLY A 169 21.09 -17.53 9.00
CA GLY A 169 21.74 -17.85 10.27
C GLY A 169 22.18 -16.64 11.09
N ALA A 170 21.46 -15.51 10.94
CA ALA A 170 21.70 -14.25 11.65
C ALA A 170 23.07 -13.59 11.37
N HIS A 171 23.54 -13.70 10.14
CA HIS A 171 24.70 -12.97 9.65
C HIS A 171 24.48 -12.49 8.19
N ALA A 172 25.14 -11.39 7.82
CA ALA A 172 25.05 -10.79 6.48
C ALA A 172 25.97 -11.48 5.44
N GLY A 173 26.54 -12.61 5.79
CA GLY A 173 27.55 -13.33 5.05
C GLY A 173 28.79 -13.59 5.92
N TYR A 174 29.80 -14.18 5.37
CA TYR A 174 31.08 -14.37 6.05
C TYR A 174 32.23 -14.25 5.06
N VAL A 175 33.39 -13.88 5.61
CA VAL A 175 34.66 -13.98 4.93
C VAL A 175 35.28 -15.31 5.34
N PHE A 176 35.47 -16.17 4.37
CA PHE A 176 36.24 -17.41 4.55
C PHE A 176 37.69 -17.05 4.21
N TYR A 177 38.53 -17.06 5.25
CA TYR A 177 39.95 -16.76 5.13
C TYR A 177 40.77 -18.04 5.33
N THR A 178 41.74 -18.26 4.44
CA THR A 178 42.76 -19.31 4.59
C THR A 178 44.15 -18.77 4.30
N ASN A 179 45.18 -19.37 4.86
CA ASN A 179 46.57 -19.07 4.60
C ASN A 179 47.37 -20.28 4.09
N ASP A 180 46.68 -21.28 3.55
CA ASP A 180 47.30 -22.48 3.05
C ASP A 180 48.17 -22.22 1.81
N GLU A 181 49.46 -22.45 1.93
CA GLU A 181 50.45 -22.26 0.85
C GLU A 181 50.38 -23.37 -0.21
N ASN A 182 49.75 -24.52 0.14
CA ASN A 182 49.67 -25.71 -0.72
C ASN A 182 48.29 -25.83 -1.40
N LEU A 183 47.42 -24.84 -1.22
CA LEU A 183 46.10 -24.86 -1.86
C LEU A 183 46.27 -24.72 -3.38
N SER A 184 45.88 -25.76 -4.11
CA SER A 184 45.91 -25.69 -5.57
C SER A 184 44.86 -24.75 -6.12
N GLU A 185 45.06 -24.19 -7.33
CA GLU A 185 44.07 -23.33 -7.99
C GLU A 185 42.73 -24.06 -8.20
N GLU A 186 42.77 -25.38 -8.41
CA GLU A 186 41.59 -26.23 -8.57
C GLU A 186 40.80 -26.36 -7.24
N ASP A 187 41.50 -26.54 -6.12
CA ASP A 187 40.88 -26.62 -4.79
C ASP A 187 40.31 -25.25 -4.38
N GLU A 188 41.00 -24.17 -4.68
CA GLU A 188 40.52 -22.80 -4.45
C GLU A 188 39.23 -22.55 -5.23
N GLU A 189 39.16 -22.90 -6.49
CA GLU A 189 37.97 -22.72 -7.32
C GLU A 189 36.82 -23.64 -6.83
N ASN A 190 37.11 -24.88 -6.45
CA ASN A 190 36.14 -25.80 -5.85
C ASN A 190 35.58 -25.25 -4.52
N LEU A 191 36.39 -24.68 -3.65
CA LEU A 191 35.97 -24.02 -2.42
C LEU A 191 35.11 -22.80 -2.69
N LYS A 192 35.48 -21.95 -3.65
CA LYS A 192 34.67 -20.81 -4.10
C LYS A 192 33.31 -21.25 -4.61
N GLN A 193 33.25 -22.32 -5.41
CA GLN A 193 32.01 -22.89 -5.93
C GLN A 193 31.15 -23.48 -4.82
N GLN A 194 31.72 -24.22 -3.86
CA GLN A 194 31.00 -24.76 -2.72
C GLN A 194 30.44 -23.66 -1.82
N ILE A 195 31.22 -22.63 -1.52
CA ILE A 195 30.78 -21.43 -0.78
C ILE A 195 29.66 -20.71 -1.55
N ALA A 196 29.79 -20.63 -2.87
CA ALA A 196 28.74 -20.03 -3.73
C ALA A 196 27.48 -20.90 -3.79
N ALA A 197 27.61 -22.23 -3.81
CA ALA A 197 26.49 -23.18 -3.83
C ALA A 197 25.78 -23.31 -2.48
N SER A 198 26.47 -23.08 -1.37
CA SER A 198 25.90 -23.10 -0.01
C SER A 198 25.00 -21.92 0.30
N LYS A 199 24.83 -21.01 -0.66
CA LYS A 199 23.95 -19.84 -0.51
C LYS A 199 22.50 -20.29 -0.42
N GLY A 200 21.91 -20.19 0.77
CA GLY A 200 20.46 -20.17 0.94
C GLY A 200 19.82 -18.99 0.21
N VAL A 201 18.49 -18.91 0.19
CA VAL A 201 17.66 -17.93 -0.52
C VAL A 201 17.89 -16.49 -0.01
N GLY A 202 19.12 -15.96 -0.08
CA GLY A 202 19.44 -14.60 0.35
C GLY A 202 20.63 -14.04 -0.43
N ASN A 203 20.54 -12.80 -0.89
CA ASN A 203 21.57 -12.12 -1.70
C ASN A 203 22.81 -11.65 -0.90
N PHE A 204 23.08 -12.19 0.28
CA PHE A 204 24.30 -11.85 1.03
C PHE A 204 25.49 -12.59 0.45
N ARG A 205 26.55 -11.84 0.15
CA ARG A 205 27.75 -12.40 -0.46
C ARG A 205 28.73 -12.84 0.60
N SER A 206 29.12 -14.12 0.59
CA SER A 206 30.32 -14.57 1.29
C SER A 206 31.55 -14.34 0.41
N MET A 207 32.66 -14.03 1.02
CA MET A 207 33.92 -13.75 0.33
C MET A 207 34.93 -14.83 0.69
N PHE A 208 35.59 -15.37 -0.30
CA PHE A 208 36.74 -16.25 -0.11
C PHE A 208 38.03 -15.46 -0.27
N VAL A 209 38.95 -15.59 0.67
CA VAL A 209 40.28 -14.95 0.65
C VAL A 209 41.33 -15.98 1.05
N ASN A 210 42.26 -16.24 0.15
CA ASN A 210 43.48 -17.00 0.47
C ASN A 210 44.68 -16.04 0.46
N ILE A 211 45.45 -16.01 1.55
CA ILE A 211 46.70 -15.24 1.68
C ILE A 211 47.79 -16.20 2.13
N PRO A 212 48.52 -16.81 1.19
CA PRO A 212 49.62 -17.72 1.51
C PRO A 212 50.65 -17.06 2.43
N GLY A 213 51.06 -17.79 3.49
CA GLY A 213 52.02 -17.23 4.47
C GLY A 213 51.45 -16.17 5.41
N GLY A 214 50.14 -15.99 5.47
CA GLY A 214 49.48 -15.07 6.39
C GLY A 214 49.53 -15.47 7.86
N SER A 215 48.61 -14.96 8.68
CA SER A 215 48.56 -15.20 10.15
C SER A 215 48.49 -16.68 10.52
N GLU A 216 49.00 -17.09 11.72
CA GLU A 216 49.12 -18.46 12.24
C GLU A 216 47.80 -19.27 12.31
N LYS A 217 46.64 -18.65 12.13
CA LYS A 217 45.35 -19.37 12.10
C LYS A 217 44.99 -19.74 10.66
N ALA A 218 45.19 -21.00 10.34
CA ALA A 218 45.08 -21.54 8.99
C ALA A 218 43.73 -21.36 8.32
N ILE A 219 42.65 -21.40 9.06
CA ILE A 219 41.27 -21.18 8.51
C ILE A 219 40.47 -20.36 9.50
N GLN A 220 39.84 -19.31 9.02
CA GLN A 220 38.93 -18.50 9.80
C GLN A 220 37.65 -18.20 9.03
N ILE A 221 36.51 -18.32 9.71
CA ILE A 221 35.22 -17.87 9.23
C ILE A 221 34.85 -16.61 10.02
N ILE A 222 34.89 -15.48 9.34
CA ILE A 222 34.62 -14.18 9.95
C ILE A 222 33.20 -13.78 9.54
N PRO A 223 32.22 -13.78 10.46
CA PRO A 223 30.87 -13.32 10.13
C PRO A 223 30.91 -11.83 9.79
N VAL A 224 30.33 -11.46 8.66
CA VAL A 224 30.12 -10.07 8.27
C VAL A 224 28.76 -9.65 8.76
N GLY A 225 28.70 -8.88 9.82
CA GLY A 225 27.45 -8.34 10.35
C GLY A 225 27.61 -7.93 11.81
N ASP A 226 27.24 -6.72 12.10
CA ASP A 226 27.37 -6.13 13.43
C ASP A 226 26.06 -6.31 14.22
N PHE A 227 26.17 -6.59 15.51
CA PHE A 227 25.04 -6.58 16.46
C PHE A 227 24.32 -5.23 16.54
N GLN A 228 24.98 -4.13 16.17
CA GLN A 228 24.39 -2.78 16.12
C GLN A 228 23.30 -2.65 15.03
N ALA A 229 23.43 -3.39 13.93
CA ALA A 229 22.45 -3.37 12.85
C ALA A 229 21.04 -3.83 13.29
N LYS A 230 20.96 -4.65 14.35
CA LYS A 230 19.66 -5.13 14.88
C LYS A 230 18.88 -4.02 15.57
N ASP A 231 19.54 -3.22 16.40
CA ASP A 231 18.89 -2.13 17.15
C ASP A 231 18.52 -0.97 16.22
N GLU A 232 19.33 -0.72 15.18
CA GLU A 232 19.03 0.27 14.17
C GLU A 232 17.84 -0.13 13.30
N LEU A 233 17.73 -1.40 12.89
CA LEU A 233 16.58 -1.90 12.14
C LEU A 233 15.28 -1.84 12.94
N GLU A 234 15.33 -2.08 14.23
CA GLU A 234 14.15 -1.95 15.10
C GLU A 234 13.71 -0.49 15.21
N LYS A 235 14.65 0.44 15.39
CA LYS A 235 14.37 1.88 15.37
C LYS A 235 13.75 2.32 14.06
N VAL A 236 14.32 1.93 12.92
CA VAL A 236 13.78 2.22 11.58
C VAL A 236 12.35 1.70 11.46
N LYS A 237 12.08 0.47 11.89
CA LYS A 237 10.74 -0.11 11.84
C LYS A 237 9.74 0.64 12.71
N ASN A 238 10.12 1.09 13.88
CA ASN A 238 9.25 1.84 14.79
C ASN A 238 8.96 3.24 14.24
N ILE A 239 9.97 3.94 13.73
CA ILE A 239 9.80 5.27 13.11
C ILE A 239 8.88 5.16 11.90
N THR A 240 9.21 4.27 10.96
CA THR A 240 8.42 4.12 9.74
C THR A 240 7.01 3.61 9.98
N ARG A 241 6.77 2.79 11.02
CA ARG A 241 5.42 2.45 11.48
C ARG A 241 4.63 3.69 11.86
N ASN A 242 5.23 4.58 12.67
CA ASN A 242 4.57 5.79 13.12
C ASN A 242 4.29 6.74 11.96
N ASP A 243 5.20 6.85 10.99
CA ASP A 243 5.00 7.63 9.77
C ASP A 243 3.83 7.10 8.93
N VAL A 244 3.72 5.77 8.79
CA VAL A 244 2.59 5.13 8.10
C VAL A 244 1.26 5.44 8.78
N ILE A 245 1.21 5.36 10.11
CA ILE A 245 0.02 5.68 10.88
C ILE A 245 -0.34 7.16 10.72
N ALA A 246 0.64 8.05 10.78
CA ALA A 246 0.46 9.48 10.58
C ALA A 246 -0.03 9.81 9.16
N ALA A 247 0.55 9.17 8.14
CA ALA A 247 0.12 9.33 6.75
C ALA A 247 -1.34 8.91 6.51
N TRP A 248 -1.82 7.91 7.26
CA TRP A 248 -3.23 7.53 7.29
C TRP A 248 -4.10 8.41 8.18
N ARG A 249 -3.53 9.40 8.85
CA ARG A 249 -4.19 10.21 9.88
C ARG A 249 -4.86 9.36 10.96
N MET A 250 -4.31 8.16 11.22
CA MET A 250 -4.87 7.19 12.14
C MET A 250 -4.35 7.41 13.56
N ASN A 251 -5.23 7.29 14.55
CA ASN A 251 -4.79 7.26 15.94
C ASN A 251 -4.21 5.87 16.28
N PRO A 252 -2.99 5.78 16.84
CA PRO A 252 -2.35 4.51 17.20
C PRO A 252 -3.22 3.60 18.07
N ALA A 253 -3.99 4.17 19.01
CA ALA A 253 -4.88 3.41 19.89
C ALA A 253 -5.98 2.67 19.11
N LEU A 254 -6.53 3.30 18.08
CA LEU A 254 -7.54 2.67 17.21
C LEU A 254 -6.92 1.62 16.28
N ALA A 255 -5.65 1.78 15.93
CA ALA A 255 -4.91 0.82 15.11
C ALA A 255 -4.44 -0.43 15.90
N GLY A 256 -4.76 -0.52 17.20
CA GLY A 256 -4.33 -1.63 18.06
C GLY A 256 -2.82 -1.62 18.35
N ILE A 257 -2.15 -0.48 18.21
CA ILE A 257 -0.71 -0.34 18.46
C ILE A 257 -0.51 0.10 19.89
N ILE A 258 0.15 -0.74 20.67
CA ILE A 258 0.46 -0.46 22.08
C ILE A 258 1.48 0.68 22.14
N PRO A 259 1.19 1.79 22.86
CA PRO A 259 2.16 2.85 23.08
C PRO A 259 3.40 2.31 23.81
N GLU A 260 4.58 2.77 23.42
CA GLU A 260 5.84 2.39 24.09
C GLU A 260 5.92 2.95 25.53
N ASN A 261 5.13 3.94 25.86
CA ASN A 261 5.07 4.57 27.18
C ASN A 261 3.85 4.08 27.98
N SER A 262 4.02 3.91 29.28
CA SER A 262 3.05 3.36 30.22
C SER A 262 1.78 4.21 30.47
N ALA A 263 1.55 5.26 29.68
CA ALA A 263 0.38 6.15 29.81
C ALA A 263 -0.95 5.53 29.36
N GLY A 264 -0.95 4.27 28.84
CA GLY A 264 -2.15 3.59 28.36
C GLY A 264 -2.72 4.19 27.08
N PHE A 265 -3.88 3.66 26.64
CA PHE A 265 -4.54 4.10 25.39
C PHE A 265 -5.37 5.40 25.58
N GLY A 266 -5.47 5.94 26.80
CA GLY A 266 -6.40 7.00 27.10
C GLY A 266 -7.86 6.56 27.05
N ASP A 267 -8.78 7.49 26.86
CA ASP A 267 -10.20 7.22 26.67
C ASP A 267 -10.48 6.85 25.21
N ILE A 268 -10.54 5.56 24.93
CA ILE A 268 -10.71 5.01 23.56
C ILE A 268 -12.06 5.44 22.97
N GLU A 269 -13.13 5.54 23.74
CA GLU A 269 -14.44 5.96 23.23
C GLU A 269 -14.40 7.42 22.77
N LYS A 270 -13.73 8.27 23.53
CA LYS A 270 -13.55 9.66 23.17
C LYS A 270 -12.66 9.83 21.93
N ILE A 271 -11.60 9.03 21.84
CA ILE A 271 -10.71 9.02 20.65
C ILE A 271 -11.51 8.57 19.42
N ASP A 272 -12.27 7.47 19.53
CA ASP A 272 -13.11 6.96 18.45
C ASP A 272 -14.12 8.01 17.98
N ARG A 273 -14.82 8.67 18.90
CA ARG A 273 -15.79 9.72 18.59
C ARG A 273 -15.15 10.90 17.86
N VAL A 274 -13.98 11.37 18.31
CA VAL A 274 -13.24 12.45 17.64
C VAL A 274 -12.78 12.01 16.25
N TYR A 275 -12.26 10.79 16.13
CA TYR A 275 -11.82 10.24 14.85
C TYR A 275 -12.99 10.10 13.87
N MET A 276 -14.11 9.57 14.31
CA MET A 276 -15.32 9.47 13.48
C MET A 276 -15.76 10.84 12.98
N ASN A 277 -15.76 11.87 13.83
CA ASN A 277 -16.23 13.20 13.45
C ASN A 277 -15.28 13.89 12.45
N ASN A 278 -13.97 13.75 12.63
CA ASN A 278 -12.99 14.53 11.89
C ASN A 278 -12.48 13.81 10.62
N GLU A 279 -12.50 12.47 10.60
CA GLU A 279 -11.94 11.69 9.50
C GLU A 279 -13.00 10.90 8.74
N ILE A 280 -13.93 10.25 9.43
CA ILE A 280 -14.86 9.33 8.76
C ILE A 280 -16.08 10.07 8.21
N ARG A 281 -16.65 10.99 8.97
CA ARG A 281 -17.82 11.75 8.51
C ARG A 281 -17.58 12.58 7.27
N PRO A 282 -16.45 13.26 7.09
CA PRO A 282 -16.16 13.91 5.81
C PRO A 282 -16.20 12.96 4.62
N ILE A 283 -15.66 11.75 4.78
CA ILE A 283 -15.72 10.72 3.74
C ILE A 283 -17.17 10.24 3.53
N GLN A 284 -17.96 10.08 4.60
CA GLN A 284 -19.39 9.76 4.47
C GLN A 284 -20.14 10.83 3.68
N GLN A 285 -19.82 12.11 3.88
CA GLN A 285 -20.42 13.23 3.10
C GLN A 285 -20.06 13.12 1.61
N LEU A 286 -18.81 12.75 1.26
CA LEU A 286 -18.44 12.48 -0.12
C LEU A 286 -19.32 11.37 -0.72
N PHE A 287 -19.52 10.27 -0.01
CA PHE A 287 -20.38 9.18 -0.48
C PHE A 287 -21.86 9.53 -0.56
N LEU A 288 -22.35 10.48 0.22
CA LEU A 288 -23.73 10.95 0.09
C LEU A 288 -24.02 11.67 -1.24
N GLN A 289 -23.01 12.08 -2.01
CA GLN A 289 -23.19 12.62 -3.36
C GLN A 289 -23.85 11.62 -4.31
N VAL A 290 -23.79 10.31 -4.04
CA VAL A 290 -24.55 9.31 -4.82
C VAL A 290 -26.07 9.57 -4.81
N ASN A 291 -26.57 10.28 -3.80
CA ASN A 291 -27.98 10.63 -3.70
C ASN A 291 -28.43 11.69 -4.69
N GLU A 292 -27.48 12.38 -5.36
CA GLU A 292 -27.79 13.34 -6.41
C GLU A 292 -28.30 12.66 -7.69
N VAL A 293 -27.82 11.43 -7.93
CA VAL A 293 -28.22 10.61 -9.11
C VAL A 293 -29.30 9.60 -8.77
N LEU A 294 -29.44 9.20 -7.50
CA LEU A 294 -30.43 8.23 -7.05
C LEU A 294 -31.81 8.84 -6.84
N ARG A 295 -32.83 8.09 -7.21
CA ARG A 295 -34.22 8.42 -6.86
C ARG A 295 -34.38 8.48 -5.33
N GLU A 296 -35.34 9.28 -4.88
CA GLU A 296 -35.59 9.52 -3.45
C GLU A 296 -35.82 8.24 -2.64
N ASP A 297 -36.57 7.28 -3.21
CA ASP A 297 -36.87 5.97 -2.60
C ASP A 297 -35.66 5.00 -2.59
N ARG A 298 -34.53 5.40 -3.20
CA ARG A 298 -33.30 4.61 -3.33
C ARG A 298 -32.07 5.27 -2.71
N ARG A 299 -32.26 6.41 -2.05
CA ARG A 299 -31.18 7.15 -1.40
C ARG A 299 -30.59 6.36 -0.23
N ILE A 300 -29.31 6.55 -0.04
CA ILE A 300 -28.57 6.03 1.11
C ILE A 300 -28.53 7.04 2.24
N ALA A 301 -28.25 6.57 3.44
CA ALA A 301 -28.00 7.42 4.60
C ALA A 301 -26.92 6.81 5.51
N PHE A 302 -26.42 7.63 6.41
CA PHE A 302 -25.64 7.19 7.57
C PHE A 302 -26.41 7.57 8.83
N LYS A 303 -26.38 6.70 9.86
CA LYS A 303 -26.99 7.02 11.14
C LYS A 303 -26.33 8.25 11.74
N GLU A 304 -27.14 9.16 12.25
CA GLU A 304 -26.61 10.25 13.07
C GLU A 304 -26.04 9.67 14.36
N ALA A 305 -24.88 10.20 14.80
CA ALA A 305 -24.40 9.84 16.11
C ALA A 305 -25.42 10.30 17.15
N SER A 306 -25.92 9.37 17.98
CA SER A 306 -26.69 9.74 19.16
C SER A 306 -25.85 10.76 19.96
N ALA A 307 -26.43 11.95 20.15
CA ALA A 307 -25.85 12.94 21.03
C ALA A 307 -25.85 12.35 22.44
N GLY A 308 -24.68 11.85 22.88
CA GLY A 308 -24.43 11.38 24.24
C GLY A 308 -23.63 12.41 25.02
#